data_8548473eff58c2371dcd7bc49ef769e6
#
_entry.id   8548473eff58c2371dcd7bc49ef769e6
#
_cell.length_a   1.000
_cell.length_b   1.000
_cell.length_c   1.000
_cell.angle_alpha   90.00
_cell.angle_beta   90.00
_cell.angle_gamma   90.00
#
_symmetry.space_group_name_H-M   'P 1'
#
loop_
_entity.id
_entity.type
_entity.pdbx_description
1 polymer ?
#
loop_
_entity_poly.entity_id
_entity_poly.type
_entity_poly.pdbx_seq_one_letter_code
_entity_poly.pdbx_strand_id
1 'polypeptide(L)'
;MINKKIKQQIVEALRENLKKYPSANKMAIAIGINAAQLSRILKGDWENVISDASWLTLARKFDIAIGLQSPIVAAETETYKFIITQLSLCQQQSLSAMLCDYAGIGKTFAARHYVKQHKNAIYVDCSQVKSKQKLIRQIAKEFGVDHTGRYTDVYADLVYYMRSLDHPLIILDEAGDLDYAAFLELKALWNATEYLCGWYMMGADGLKKKFERHLYNKKVGYAELFRRFGERYQRITPEGKEALEEFKRRQIAIVAKANGLTNIQELYVKTQGSLTRLYIELQKIKNVA
;
A
#
# COMPACT_ATOMS: atom_id res chain seq x y z
N MET A 1 23.61 -13.63 8.51
CA MET A 1 24.24 -12.37 8.05
C MET A 1 23.73 -12.03 6.66
N ILE A 2 23.35 -10.80 6.43
CA ILE A 2 22.97 -10.33 5.10
C ILE A 2 24.24 -10.20 4.26
N ASN A 3 24.24 -10.81 3.07
CA ASN A 3 25.39 -10.78 2.20
C ASN A 3 25.59 -9.38 1.55
N LYS A 4 26.79 -9.11 1.07
CA LYS A 4 27.17 -7.82 0.47
C LYS A 4 26.30 -7.45 -0.74
N LYS A 5 25.89 -8.44 -1.54
CA LYS A 5 25.03 -8.24 -2.72
C LYS A 5 23.65 -7.70 -2.34
N ILE A 6 23.03 -8.26 -1.29
CA ILE A 6 21.72 -7.78 -0.78
C ILE A 6 21.85 -6.35 -0.23
N LYS A 7 22.92 -6.07 0.55
CA LYS A 7 23.17 -4.70 1.05
C LYS A 7 23.30 -3.71 -0.11
N GLN A 8 23.97 -4.08 -1.18
CA GLN A 8 24.10 -3.24 -2.38
C GLN A 8 22.76 -2.97 -3.04
N GLN A 9 21.92 -3.99 -3.23
CA GLN A 9 20.55 -3.81 -3.75
C GLN A 9 19.70 -2.88 -2.87
N ILE A 10 19.83 -2.99 -1.52
CA ILE A 10 19.16 -2.10 -0.60
C ILE A 10 19.63 -0.65 -0.79
N VAL A 11 20.95 -0.44 -0.97
CA VAL A 11 21.52 0.90 -1.18
C VAL A 11 21.05 1.52 -2.50
N GLU A 12 20.94 0.73 -3.56
CA GLU A 12 20.37 1.18 -4.84
C GLU A 12 18.90 1.60 -4.66
N ALA A 13 18.11 0.77 -4.00
CA ALA A 13 16.72 1.10 -3.69
C ALA A 13 16.59 2.35 -2.79
N LEU A 14 17.50 2.54 -1.83
CA LEU A 14 17.55 3.76 -1.01
C LEU A 14 17.82 5.01 -1.87
N ARG A 15 18.76 4.95 -2.81
CA ARG A 15 19.07 6.06 -3.72
C ARG A 15 17.89 6.43 -4.62
N GLU A 16 17.22 5.44 -5.18
CA GLU A 16 16.02 5.66 -5.99
C GLU A 16 14.87 6.26 -5.19
N ASN A 17 14.64 5.73 -3.98
CA ASN A 17 13.55 6.20 -3.12
C ASN A 17 13.85 7.57 -2.49
N LEU A 18 15.12 7.97 -2.35
CA LEU A 18 15.46 9.30 -1.84
C LEU A 18 14.83 10.42 -2.68
N LYS A 19 14.68 10.20 -3.98
CA LYS A 19 14.05 11.17 -4.90
C LYS A 19 12.55 11.42 -4.61
N LYS A 20 11.91 10.55 -3.84
CA LYS A 20 10.49 10.64 -3.49
C LYS A 20 10.23 11.45 -2.22
N TYR A 21 11.26 11.70 -1.43
CA TYR A 21 11.17 12.45 -0.20
C TYR A 21 11.77 13.86 -0.38
N PRO A 22 11.20 14.88 0.26
CA PRO A 22 11.73 16.26 0.19
C PRO A 22 13.14 16.40 0.79
N SER A 23 13.54 15.50 1.69
CA SER A 23 14.86 15.48 2.30
C SER A 23 15.26 14.08 2.76
N ALA A 24 16.58 13.87 2.90
CA ALA A 24 17.14 12.65 3.46
C ALA A 24 16.67 12.40 4.91
N ASN A 25 16.46 13.45 5.70
CA ASN A 25 15.92 13.32 7.06
C ASN A 25 14.50 12.74 7.07
N LYS A 26 13.63 13.22 6.19
CA LYS A 26 12.25 12.69 6.06
C LYS A 26 12.26 11.22 5.64
N MET A 27 13.11 10.87 4.69
CA MET A 27 13.29 9.48 4.31
C MET A 27 13.82 8.63 5.47
N ALA A 28 14.82 9.08 6.21
CA ALA A 28 15.41 8.35 7.33
C ALA A 28 14.33 7.99 8.39
N ILE A 29 13.48 8.96 8.75
CA ILE A 29 12.34 8.74 9.65
C ILE A 29 11.38 7.68 9.07
N ALA A 30 11.01 7.81 7.81
CA ALA A 30 10.08 6.89 7.15
C ALA A 30 10.60 5.44 7.09
N ILE A 31 11.92 5.26 6.95
CA ILE A 31 12.53 3.92 6.90
C ILE A 31 13.01 3.42 8.28
N GLY A 32 12.90 4.24 9.32
CA GLY A 32 13.18 3.83 10.70
C GLY A 32 14.67 3.79 11.06
N ILE A 33 15.51 4.62 10.43
CA ILE A 33 16.93 4.84 10.79
C ILE A 33 17.17 6.32 10.99
N ASN A 34 18.33 6.69 11.58
CA ASN A 34 18.66 8.11 11.69
C ASN A 34 19.35 8.65 10.43
N ALA A 35 19.35 9.97 10.26
CA ALA A 35 19.90 10.63 9.08
C ALA A 35 21.42 10.40 8.90
N ALA A 36 22.17 10.29 10.00
CA ALA A 36 23.60 10.01 9.95
C ALA A 36 23.87 8.58 9.45
N GLN A 37 23.06 7.59 9.90
CA GLN A 37 23.12 6.23 9.41
C GLN A 37 22.79 6.15 7.90
N LEU A 38 21.72 6.82 7.46
CA LEU A 38 21.36 6.89 6.05
C LEU A 38 22.50 7.49 5.22
N SER A 39 23.09 8.60 5.66
CA SER A 39 24.21 9.26 4.98
C SER A 39 25.42 8.33 4.83
N ARG A 40 25.81 7.62 5.90
CA ARG A 40 26.91 6.64 5.87
C ARG A 40 26.63 5.51 4.89
N ILE A 41 25.43 4.92 4.94
CA ILE A 41 25.01 3.84 4.05
C ILE A 41 25.09 4.26 2.56
N LEU A 42 24.59 5.47 2.23
CA LEU A 42 24.61 6.00 0.88
C LEU A 42 26.03 6.27 0.35
N LYS A 43 26.99 6.57 1.27
CA LYS A 43 28.42 6.74 0.96
C LYS A 43 29.17 5.42 0.81
N GLY A 44 28.53 4.29 1.05
CA GLY A 44 29.13 2.94 0.94
C GLY A 44 29.75 2.42 2.23
N ASP A 45 29.57 3.11 3.35
CA ASP A 45 29.97 2.62 4.67
C ASP A 45 28.82 1.78 5.25
N TRP A 46 29.00 0.47 5.27
CA TRP A 46 27.94 -0.48 5.66
C TRP A 46 28.28 -1.29 6.92
N GLU A 47 29.54 -1.18 7.39
CA GLU A 47 29.98 -1.97 8.53
C GLU A 47 29.52 -1.31 9.84
N ASN A 48 28.79 -2.07 10.65
CA ASN A 48 28.30 -1.65 11.98
C ASN A 48 27.51 -0.33 12.00
N VAL A 49 26.93 0.09 10.85
CA VAL A 49 26.11 1.30 10.77
C VAL A 49 24.69 1.05 11.28
N ILE A 50 24.12 -0.07 10.89
CA ILE A 50 22.82 -0.56 11.38
C ILE A 50 22.90 -2.07 11.60
N SER A 51 22.00 -2.57 12.46
CA SER A 51 21.94 -4.00 12.77
C SER A 51 21.48 -4.84 11.56
N ASP A 52 21.80 -6.14 11.55
CA ASP A 52 21.29 -7.07 10.55
C ASP A 52 19.74 -7.09 10.52
N ALA A 53 19.09 -6.94 11.68
CA ALA A 53 17.63 -6.81 11.76
C ALA A 53 17.12 -5.56 11.05
N SER A 54 17.83 -4.43 11.14
CA SER A 54 17.50 -3.19 10.42
C SER A 54 17.68 -3.37 8.91
N TRP A 55 18.76 -4.02 8.47
CA TRP A 55 18.96 -4.38 7.06
C TRP A 55 17.83 -5.27 6.52
N LEU A 56 17.40 -6.28 7.30
CA LEU A 56 16.27 -7.14 6.95
C LEU A 56 14.96 -6.34 6.83
N THR A 57 14.76 -5.37 7.72
CA THR A 57 13.59 -4.48 7.68
C THR A 57 13.59 -3.62 6.43
N LEU A 58 14.74 -3.06 6.05
CA LEU A 58 14.89 -2.29 4.81
C LEU A 58 14.65 -3.17 3.58
N ALA A 59 15.23 -4.38 3.54
CA ALA A 59 15.00 -5.29 2.44
C ALA A 59 13.52 -5.63 2.27
N ARG A 60 12.79 -5.88 3.36
CA ARG A 60 11.33 -6.10 3.32
C ARG A 60 10.57 -4.86 2.86
N LYS A 61 10.96 -3.67 3.31
CA LYS A 61 10.31 -2.41 2.92
C LYS A 61 10.45 -2.14 1.43
N PHE A 62 11.59 -2.50 0.84
CA PHE A 62 11.86 -2.33 -0.59
C PHE A 62 11.60 -3.58 -1.44
N ASP A 63 10.98 -4.62 -0.85
CA ASP A 63 10.71 -5.92 -1.50
C ASP A 63 11.96 -6.56 -2.16
N ILE A 64 13.10 -6.40 -1.52
CA ILE A 64 14.34 -7.04 -1.94
C ILE A 64 14.35 -8.47 -1.41
N ALA A 65 14.47 -9.42 -2.32
CA ALA A 65 14.52 -10.84 -1.98
C ALA A 65 15.79 -11.16 -1.17
N ILE A 66 15.60 -11.68 0.05
CA ILE A 66 16.70 -12.11 0.94
C ILE A 66 16.91 -13.61 0.77
N GLY A 67 16.98 -14.09 -0.44
CA GLY A 67 17.17 -15.51 -0.70
C GLY A 67 17.17 -15.79 -2.20
N LEU A 68 17.18 -17.06 -2.57
CA LEU A 68 17.14 -17.54 -3.95
C LEU A 68 15.79 -17.27 -4.68
N GLN A 69 14.93 -16.42 -4.13
CA GLN A 69 13.64 -16.12 -4.75
C GLN A 69 13.83 -15.20 -5.96
N SER A 70 13.62 -15.72 -7.13
CA SER A 70 13.52 -14.90 -8.34
C SER A 70 12.32 -13.96 -8.23
N PRO A 71 12.48 -12.66 -8.52
CA PRO A 71 11.37 -11.71 -8.45
C PRO A 71 10.26 -12.13 -9.40
N ILE A 72 9.01 -12.05 -8.93
CA ILE A 72 7.84 -12.25 -9.80
C ILE A 72 7.66 -10.98 -10.64
N VAL A 73 7.55 -11.17 -11.94
CA VAL A 73 7.34 -10.07 -12.89
C VAL A 73 5.93 -9.52 -12.69
N ALA A 74 5.85 -8.22 -12.46
CA ALA A 74 4.57 -7.51 -12.41
C ALA A 74 3.87 -7.56 -13.77
N ALA A 75 2.56 -7.74 -13.76
CA ALA A 75 1.77 -7.78 -14.98
C ALA A 75 0.60 -6.81 -14.90
N GLU A 76 0.33 -6.13 -16.00
CA GLU A 76 -0.75 -5.15 -16.11
C GLU A 76 -2.11 -5.82 -16.29
N THR A 77 -2.63 -6.40 -15.23
CA THR A 77 -3.97 -6.98 -15.19
C THR A 77 -5.05 -5.89 -15.25
N GLU A 78 -6.31 -6.25 -15.52
CA GLU A 78 -7.43 -5.30 -15.48
C GLU A 78 -7.53 -4.63 -14.09
N THR A 79 -7.36 -5.42 -13.02
CA THR A 79 -7.33 -4.90 -11.65
C THR A 79 -6.19 -3.90 -11.45
N TYR A 80 -5.00 -4.22 -11.93
CA TYR A 80 -3.84 -3.34 -11.84
C TYR A 80 -4.11 -2.01 -12.54
N LYS A 81 -4.53 -2.05 -13.82
CA LYS A 81 -4.81 -0.85 -14.62
C LYS A 81 -5.88 0.04 -13.98
N PHE A 82 -6.97 -0.56 -13.52
CA PHE A 82 -8.04 0.18 -12.85
C PHE A 82 -7.51 0.91 -11.61
N ILE A 83 -6.82 0.20 -10.71
CA ILE A 83 -6.32 0.78 -9.46
C ILE A 83 -5.30 1.88 -9.73
N ILE A 84 -4.32 1.66 -10.61
CA ILE A 84 -3.34 2.69 -10.98
C ILE A 84 -4.02 3.96 -11.50
N THR A 85 -5.01 3.81 -12.39
CA THR A 85 -5.78 4.94 -12.90
C THR A 85 -6.54 5.68 -11.80
N GLN A 86 -7.21 4.95 -10.90
CA GLN A 86 -7.95 5.58 -9.80
C GLN A 86 -7.02 6.29 -8.80
N LEU A 87 -5.90 5.68 -8.45
CA LEU A 87 -4.91 6.29 -7.56
C LEU A 87 -4.31 7.55 -8.18
N SER A 88 -3.97 7.51 -9.47
CA SER A 88 -3.48 8.68 -10.19
C SER A 88 -4.51 9.82 -10.20
N LEU A 89 -5.76 9.50 -10.48
CA LEU A 89 -6.84 10.49 -10.44
C LEU A 89 -7.03 11.08 -9.04
N CYS A 90 -7.08 10.23 -8.00
CA CYS A 90 -7.21 10.69 -6.63
C CYS A 90 -6.02 11.58 -6.22
N GLN A 91 -4.80 11.25 -6.61
CA GLN A 91 -3.62 12.03 -6.30
C GLN A 91 -3.61 13.38 -7.02
N GLN A 92 -3.82 13.38 -8.33
CA GLN A 92 -3.72 14.59 -9.15
C GLN A 92 -4.84 15.60 -8.90
N GLN A 93 -6.02 15.12 -8.54
CA GLN A 93 -7.20 15.96 -8.36
C GLN A 93 -7.63 16.08 -6.89
N SER A 94 -6.82 15.59 -5.94
CA SER A 94 -7.14 15.54 -4.50
C SER A 94 -8.54 14.95 -4.21
N LEU A 95 -8.91 13.90 -4.97
CA LEU A 95 -10.21 13.24 -4.84
C LEU A 95 -10.13 12.10 -3.84
N SER A 96 -11.31 11.67 -3.40
CA SER A 96 -11.45 10.51 -2.50
C SER A 96 -12.35 9.45 -3.12
N ALA A 97 -11.93 8.18 -3.08
CA ALA A 97 -12.70 7.07 -3.60
C ALA A 97 -12.59 5.82 -2.73
N MET A 98 -13.59 4.93 -2.82
CA MET A 98 -13.66 3.69 -2.05
C MET A 98 -13.85 2.49 -2.98
N LEU A 99 -12.94 1.52 -2.89
CA LEU A 99 -12.99 0.25 -3.61
C LEU A 99 -13.36 -0.89 -2.67
N CYS A 100 -14.47 -1.56 -2.95
CA CYS A 100 -14.88 -2.77 -2.25
C CYS A 100 -15.03 -3.91 -3.25
N ASP A 101 -14.09 -4.87 -3.24
CA ASP A 101 -14.07 -5.96 -4.20
C ASP A 101 -13.42 -7.22 -3.62
N TYR A 102 -13.57 -8.36 -4.30
CA TYR A 102 -13.08 -9.66 -3.84
C TYR A 102 -11.60 -9.62 -3.38
N ALA A 103 -11.30 -10.47 -2.40
CA ALA A 103 -9.92 -10.73 -2.01
C ALA A 103 -9.17 -11.50 -3.12
N GLY A 104 -7.84 -11.34 -3.17
CA GLY A 104 -6.98 -12.10 -4.07
C GLY A 104 -6.98 -11.66 -5.54
N ILE A 105 -7.57 -10.51 -5.89
CA ILE A 105 -7.58 -9.95 -7.25
C ILE A 105 -6.40 -9.03 -7.56
N GLY A 106 -5.50 -8.79 -6.58
CA GLY A 106 -4.29 -7.99 -6.79
C GLY A 106 -4.35 -6.54 -6.29
N LYS A 107 -5.36 -6.16 -5.49
CA LYS A 107 -5.51 -4.79 -4.96
C LYS A 107 -4.26 -4.27 -4.25
N THR A 108 -3.83 -4.98 -3.22
CA THR A 108 -2.65 -4.64 -2.41
C THR A 108 -1.38 -4.51 -3.25
N PHE A 109 -1.20 -5.41 -4.23
CA PHE A 109 -0.05 -5.35 -5.13
C PHE A 109 -0.03 -4.06 -5.94
N ALA A 110 -1.14 -3.70 -6.59
CA ALA A 110 -1.26 -2.49 -7.39
C ALA A 110 -1.01 -1.22 -6.55
N ALA A 111 -1.61 -1.14 -5.35
CA ALA A 111 -1.43 -0.02 -4.44
C ALA A 111 0.03 0.17 -4.00
N ARG A 112 0.70 -0.92 -3.57
CA ARG A 112 2.12 -0.88 -3.19
C ARG A 112 3.02 -0.53 -4.37
N HIS A 113 2.69 -1.02 -5.57
CA HIS A 113 3.45 -0.70 -6.78
C HIS A 113 3.31 0.78 -7.14
N TYR A 114 2.11 1.36 -7.01
CA TYR A 114 1.86 2.78 -7.21
C TYR A 114 2.74 3.66 -6.31
N VAL A 115 2.72 3.39 -5.01
CA VAL A 115 3.50 4.16 -4.02
C VAL A 115 5.00 4.11 -4.28
N LYS A 116 5.52 3.01 -4.84
CA LYS A 116 6.94 2.92 -5.21
C LYS A 116 7.34 3.87 -6.33
N GLN A 117 6.41 4.27 -7.18
CA GLN A 117 6.68 5.07 -8.37
C GLN A 117 6.26 6.54 -8.22
N HIS A 118 5.42 6.86 -7.23
CA HIS A 118 4.82 8.20 -7.09
C HIS A 118 5.27 8.88 -5.80
N LYS A 119 5.70 10.14 -5.94
CA LYS A 119 6.04 11.00 -4.79
C LYS A 119 4.79 11.33 -4.00
N ASN A 120 4.97 11.57 -2.70
CA ASN A 120 3.91 12.01 -1.80
C ASN A 120 2.71 11.04 -1.70
N ALA A 121 2.81 9.83 -2.24
CA ALA A 121 1.84 8.77 -2.07
C ALA A 121 2.31 7.80 -0.98
N ILE A 122 1.42 7.46 -0.03
CA ILE A 122 1.71 6.49 1.03
C ILE A 122 0.69 5.36 1.04
N TYR A 123 1.14 4.20 1.54
CA TYR A 123 0.32 3.01 1.72
C TYR A 123 0.27 2.64 3.19
N VAL A 124 -0.94 2.42 3.71
CA VAL A 124 -1.19 1.99 5.08
C VAL A 124 -2.01 0.71 5.09
N ASP A 125 -1.46 -0.34 5.69
CA ASP A 125 -2.18 -1.58 5.99
C ASP A 125 -2.97 -1.40 7.30
N CYS A 126 -4.27 -1.17 7.18
CA CYS A 126 -5.15 -0.91 8.30
C CYS A 126 -5.35 -2.14 9.20
N SER A 127 -5.05 -3.35 8.73
CA SER A 127 -5.07 -4.56 9.55
C SER A 127 -4.05 -4.52 10.70
N GLN A 128 -2.97 -3.77 10.53
CA GLN A 128 -1.88 -3.61 11.51
C GLN A 128 -2.09 -2.41 12.45
N VAL A 129 -2.92 -1.44 12.06
CA VAL A 129 -3.04 -0.13 12.75
C VAL A 129 -4.49 0.23 13.08
N LYS A 130 -5.23 -0.72 13.59
CA LYS A 130 -6.70 -0.66 13.79
C LYS A 130 -7.22 0.53 14.61
N SER A 131 -6.41 1.06 15.55
CA SER A 131 -6.82 2.13 16.46
C SER A 131 -6.36 3.51 15.98
N LYS A 132 -7.06 4.57 16.42
CA LYS A 132 -6.80 5.95 16.00
C LYS A 132 -5.33 6.37 16.16
N GLN A 133 -4.74 6.07 17.31
CA GLN A 133 -3.34 6.48 17.57
C GLN A 133 -2.35 5.74 16.68
N LYS A 134 -2.54 4.42 16.49
CA LYS A 134 -1.68 3.63 15.61
C LYS A 134 -1.82 4.08 14.15
N LEU A 135 -3.04 4.37 13.71
CA LEU A 135 -3.31 4.84 12.35
C LEU A 135 -2.59 6.17 12.06
N ILE A 136 -2.80 7.19 12.91
CA ILE A 136 -2.19 8.51 12.71
C ILE A 136 -0.66 8.45 12.78
N ARG A 137 -0.12 7.71 13.74
CA ARG A 137 1.34 7.53 13.86
C ARG A 137 1.93 6.79 12.64
N GLN A 138 1.20 5.83 12.08
CA GLN A 138 1.66 5.15 10.88
C GLN A 138 1.62 6.07 9.66
N ILE A 139 0.55 6.86 9.48
CA ILE A 139 0.47 7.86 8.41
C ILE A 139 1.63 8.87 8.53
N ALA A 140 1.87 9.40 9.74
CA ALA A 140 2.98 10.30 10.01
C ALA A 140 4.33 9.66 9.64
N LYS A 141 4.56 8.42 10.08
CA LYS A 141 5.76 7.65 9.77
C LYS A 141 5.98 7.47 8.26
N GLU A 142 4.95 7.08 7.52
CA GLU A 142 5.07 6.86 6.07
C GLU A 142 5.39 8.16 5.31
N PHE A 143 4.89 9.29 5.76
CA PHE A 143 5.28 10.61 5.23
C PHE A 143 6.65 11.11 5.74
N GLY A 144 7.31 10.39 6.66
CA GLY A 144 8.57 10.83 7.27
C GLY A 144 8.42 11.98 8.26
N VAL A 145 7.25 12.12 8.88
CA VAL A 145 6.99 13.02 10.02
C VAL A 145 7.33 12.27 11.31
N ASP A 146 7.85 12.99 12.32
CA ASP A 146 8.08 12.38 13.62
C ASP A 146 6.75 11.82 14.16
N HIS A 147 6.74 10.54 14.46
CA HIS A 147 5.56 9.79 14.89
C HIS A 147 5.65 9.40 16.39
N THR A 148 6.69 9.85 17.08
CA THR A 148 6.90 9.67 18.51
C THR A 148 6.31 10.85 19.30
N GLY A 149 6.50 10.91 20.58
CA GLY A 149 6.03 12.05 21.38
C GLY A 149 4.51 12.05 21.64
N ARG A 150 3.99 13.22 22.00
CA ARG A 150 2.56 13.41 22.32
C ARG A 150 1.69 13.28 21.07
N TYR A 151 0.53 12.64 21.21
CA TYR A 151 -0.38 12.42 20.08
C TYR A 151 -0.83 13.72 19.42
N THR A 152 -1.12 14.76 20.22
CA THR A 152 -1.54 16.08 19.73
C THR A 152 -0.49 16.72 18.82
N ASP A 153 0.77 16.58 19.18
CA ASP A 153 1.89 17.18 18.45
C ASP A 153 2.11 16.43 17.13
N VAL A 154 2.11 15.08 17.20
CA VAL A 154 2.19 14.22 15.99
C VAL A 154 1.07 14.53 15.00
N TYR A 155 -0.17 14.72 15.51
CA TYR A 155 -1.31 15.05 14.66
C TYR A 155 -1.16 16.44 14.01
N ALA A 156 -0.78 17.44 14.79
CA ALA A 156 -0.59 18.81 14.30
C ALA A 156 0.53 18.88 13.25
N ASP A 157 1.67 18.25 13.53
CA ASP A 157 2.82 18.18 12.61
C ASP A 157 2.46 17.42 11.32
N LEU A 158 1.69 16.34 11.43
CA LEU A 158 1.21 15.61 10.27
C LEU A 158 0.33 16.48 9.37
N VAL A 159 -0.67 17.16 9.96
CA VAL A 159 -1.57 18.06 9.20
C VAL A 159 -0.79 19.18 8.53
N TYR A 160 0.11 19.83 9.28
CA TYR A 160 0.97 20.90 8.73
C TYR A 160 1.80 20.39 7.55
N TYR A 161 2.43 19.24 7.72
CA TYR A 161 3.26 18.65 6.69
C TYR A 161 2.45 18.23 5.44
N MET A 162 1.30 17.57 5.61
CA MET A 162 0.44 17.19 4.49
C MET A 162 -0.01 18.40 3.67
N ARG A 163 -0.30 19.52 4.32
CA ARG A 163 -0.66 20.77 3.65
C ARG A 163 0.48 21.41 2.86
N SER A 164 1.72 21.06 3.18
CA SER A 164 2.91 21.56 2.49
C SER A 164 3.35 20.70 1.31
N LEU A 165 2.74 19.51 1.14
CA LEU A 165 3.07 18.60 0.06
C LEU A 165 2.29 18.94 -1.22
N ASP A 166 2.94 18.70 -2.34
CA ASP A 166 2.29 18.73 -3.65
C ASP A 166 1.57 17.40 -3.91
N HIS A 167 0.26 17.47 -4.07
CA HIS A 167 -0.63 16.33 -4.34
C HIS A 167 -0.36 15.08 -3.46
N PRO A 168 -0.46 15.16 -2.12
CA PRO A 168 -0.32 13.99 -1.28
C PRO A 168 -1.47 13.01 -1.51
N LEU A 169 -1.17 11.70 -1.41
CA LEU A 169 -2.16 10.62 -1.50
C LEU A 169 -1.99 9.66 -0.34
N ILE A 170 -3.08 9.32 0.32
CA ILE A 170 -3.15 8.28 1.34
C ILE A 170 -3.98 7.10 0.82
N ILE A 171 -3.35 5.93 0.76
CA ILE A 171 -4.00 4.68 0.39
C ILE A 171 -4.18 3.84 1.65
N LEU A 172 -5.44 3.55 2.00
CA LEU A 172 -5.85 2.76 3.15
C LEU A 172 -6.29 1.37 2.67
N ASP A 173 -5.47 0.36 2.85
CA ASP A 173 -5.81 -1.03 2.52
C ASP A 173 -6.37 -1.75 3.74
N GLU A 174 -7.24 -2.75 3.52
CA GLU A 174 -7.99 -3.46 4.56
C GLU A 174 -8.69 -2.50 5.56
N ALA A 175 -9.24 -1.39 5.02
CA ALA A 175 -9.84 -0.33 5.82
C ALA A 175 -11.04 -0.78 6.67
N GLY A 176 -11.65 -1.91 6.31
CA GLY A 176 -12.68 -2.56 7.12
C GLY A 176 -12.22 -2.95 8.54
N ASP A 177 -10.93 -3.09 8.77
CA ASP A 177 -10.35 -3.48 10.05
C ASP A 177 -10.23 -2.33 11.06
N LEU A 178 -10.31 -1.07 10.61
CA LEU A 178 -10.24 0.10 11.49
C LEU A 178 -11.37 0.08 12.53
N ASP A 179 -11.06 0.41 13.77
CA ASP A 179 -12.07 0.62 14.81
C ASP A 179 -12.87 1.92 14.59
N TYR A 180 -13.91 2.11 15.38
CA TYR A 180 -14.76 3.29 15.24
C TYR A 180 -14.03 4.61 15.54
N ALA A 181 -13.16 4.60 16.53
CA ALA A 181 -12.38 5.78 16.90
C ALA A 181 -11.40 6.16 15.78
N ALA A 182 -10.81 5.17 15.09
CA ALA A 182 -9.96 5.40 13.93
C ALA A 182 -10.75 5.99 12.75
N PHE A 183 -11.97 5.55 12.49
CA PHE A 183 -12.83 6.16 11.46
C PHE A 183 -13.19 7.61 11.76
N LEU A 184 -13.45 7.95 13.02
CA LEU A 184 -13.70 9.35 13.40
C LEU A 184 -12.45 10.22 13.26
N GLU A 185 -11.29 9.67 13.60
CA GLU A 185 -10.02 10.37 13.45
C GLU A 185 -9.63 10.54 11.97
N LEU A 186 -9.92 9.52 11.15
CA LEU A 186 -9.76 9.61 9.69
C LEU A 186 -10.63 10.74 9.11
N LYS A 187 -11.88 10.85 9.58
CA LYS A 187 -12.78 11.95 9.20
C LYS A 187 -12.19 13.31 9.59
N ALA A 188 -11.61 13.43 10.78
CA ALA A 188 -10.99 14.67 11.24
C ALA A 188 -9.76 15.04 10.38
N LEU A 189 -8.90 14.07 10.08
CA LEU A 189 -7.73 14.29 9.25
C LEU A 189 -8.10 14.64 7.80
N TRP A 190 -9.13 13.98 7.26
CA TRP A 190 -9.67 14.32 5.94
C TRP A 190 -10.15 15.78 5.90
N ASN A 191 -10.93 16.23 6.91
CA ASN A 191 -11.38 17.63 7.00
C ASN A 191 -10.21 18.61 7.09
N ALA A 192 -9.18 18.26 7.85
CA ALA A 192 -8.01 19.11 8.00
C ALA A 192 -7.20 19.24 6.69
N THR A 193 -7.39 18.33 5.74
CA THR A 193 -6.65 18.26 4.47
C THR A 193 -7.57 18.24 3.24
N GLU A 194 -8.81 18.73 3.41
CA GLU A 194 -9.82 18.82 2.35
C GLU A 194 -9.28 19.60 1.15
N TYR A 195 -9.51 19.09 -0.07
CA TYR A 195 -9.03 19.62 -1.35
C TYR A 195 -7.49 19.63 -1.55
N LEU A 196 -6.73 19.19 -0.58
CA LEU A 196 -5.26 19.16 -0.66
C LEU A 196 -4.71 17.74 -0.80
N CYS A 197 -5.38 16.75 -0.20
CA CYS A 197 -4.94 15.37 -0.16
C CYS A 197 -5.93 14.45 -0.88
N GLY A 198 -5.39 13.57 -1.73
CA GLY A 198 -6.14 12.46 -2.29
C GLY A 198 -6.26 11.31 -1.28
N TRP A 199 -7.40 10.61 -1.29
CA TRP A 199 -7.65 9.49 -0.39
C TRP A 199 -8.20 8.30 -1.17
N TYR A 200 -7.63 7.14 -0.96
CA TYR A 200 -8.14 5.91 -1.56
C TYR A 200 -8.29 4.83 -0.49
N MET A 201 -9.54 4.46 -0.23
CA MET A 201 -9.87 3.42 0.73
C MET A 201 -10.20 2.13 -0.01
N MET A 202 -9.57 1.02 0.36
CA MET A 202 -9.87 -0.27 -0.24
C MET A 202 -10.02 -1.37 0.80
N GLY A 203 -10.80 -2.37 0.41
CA GLY A 203 -11.04 -3.56 1.21
C GLY A 203 -11.82 -4.61 0.44
N ALA A 204 -12.14 -5.70 1.11
CA ALA A 204 -13.06 -6.71 0.61
C ALA A 204 -14.53 -6.35 0.96
N ASP A 205 -15.46 -7.27 0.71
CA ASP A 205 -16.88 -7.11 1.04
C ASP A 205 -17.15 -6.73 2.50
N GLY A 206 -16.23 -7.06 3.41
CA GLY A 206 -16.32 -6.68 4.82
C GLY A 206 -16.34 -5.17 5.05
N LEU A 207 -15.60 -4.41 4.24
CA LEU A 207 -15.61 -2.94 4.28
C LEU A 207 -16.99 -2.40 3.89
N LYS A 208 -17.55 -2.85 2.78
CA LYS A 208 -18.89 -2.48 2.31
C LYS A 208 -19.96 -2.81 3.34
N LYS A 209 -20.00 -4.05 3.82
CA LYS A 209 -20.96 -4.49 4.86
C LYS A 209 -20.85 -3.68 6.15
N LYS A 210 -19.63 -3.29 6.53
CA LYS A 210 -19.42 -2.42 7.71
C LYS A 210 -20.04 -1.05 7.51
N PHE A 211 -19.79 -0.40 6.37
CA PHE A 211 -20.39 0.90 6.06
C PHE A 211 -21.93 0.79 5.99
N GLU A 212 -22.48 -0.15 5.22
CA GLU A 212 -23.92 -0.36 5.08
C GLU A 212 -24.61 -0.56 6.44
N ARG A 213 -24.05 -1.43 7.31
CA ARG A 213 -24.57 -1.65 8.66
C ARG A 213 -24.57 -0.37 9.50
N HIS A 214 -23.50 0.43 9.45
CA HIS A 214 -23.41 1.63 10.27
C HIS A 214 -24.21 2.80 9.68
N LEU A 215 -24.38 2.88 8.38
CA LEU A 215 -25.30 3.81 7.72
C LEU A 215 -26.75 3.50 8.09
N TYR A 216 -27.15 2.22 8.01
CA TYR A 216 -28.46 1.78 8.43
C TYR A 216 -28.77 2.13 9.90
N ASN A 217 -27.81 1.90 10.79
CA ASN A 217 -27.91 2.23 12.21
C ASN A 217 -27.68 3.72 12.52
N LYS A 218 -27.58 4.58 11.52
CA LYS A 218 -27.33 6.03 11.65
C LYS A 218 -26.15 6.36 12.59
N LYS A 219 -25.10 5.52 12.57
CA LYS A 219 -23.94 5.72 13.43
C LYS A 219 -23.17 6.96 12.99
N VAL A 220 -22.95 7.89 13.95
CA VAL A 220 -22.29 9.18 13.71
C VAL A 220 -20.96 9.01 12.97
N GLY A 221 -20.72 9.86 11.98
CA GLY A 221 -19.47 9.93 11.23
C GLY A 221 -19.43 9.05 9.98
N TYR A 222 -20.23 7.98 9.89
CA TYR A 222 -20.20 7.10 8.72
C TYR A 222 -20.86 7.72 7.48
N ALA A 223 -21.97 8.42 7.62
CA ALA A 223 -22.64 9.09 6.51
C ALA A 223 -21.75 10.20 5.92
N GLU A 224 -21.14 11.00 6.80
CA GLU A 224 -20.24 12.07 6.36
C GLU A 224 -18.99 11.52 5.68
N LEU A 225 -18.39 10.46 6.25
CA LEU A 225 -17.24 9.84 5.65
C LEU A 225 -17.57 9.20 4.30
N PHE A 226 -18.71 8.48 4.22
CA PHE A 226 -19.17 7.87 2.97
C PHE A 226 -19.38 8.92 1.86
N ARG A 227 -20.00 10.05 2.21
CA ARG A 227 -20.17 11.19 1.29
C ARG A 227 -18.82 11.70 0.75
N ARG A 228 -17.82 11.82 1.63
CA ARG A 228 -16.47 12.28 1.23
C ARG A 228 -15.76 11.33 0.28
N PHE A 229 -16.08 10.05 0.37
CA PHE A 229 -15.57 9.03 -0.54
C PHE A 229 -16.50 8.80 -1.75
N GLY A 230 -17.39 9.76 -2.06
CA GLY A 230 -18.19 9.80 -3.29
C GLY A 230 -19.50 8.99 -3.21
N GLU A 231 -19.96 8.58 -2.02
CA GLU A 231 -21.21 7.82 -1.79
C GLU A 231 -21.32 6.56 -2.66
N ARG A 232 -20.19 6.01 -3.07
CA ARG A 232 -20.15 4.90 -4.03
C ARG A 232 -19.05 3.92 -3.69
N TYR A 233 -19.38 2.63 -3.76
CA TYR A 233 -18.41 1.55 -3.74
C TYR A 233 -17.97 1.24 -5.17
N GLN A 234 -16.72 1.51 -5.50
CA GLN A 234 -16.15 1.05 -6.76
C GLN A 234 -16.01 -0.48 -6.73
N ARG A 235 -16.17 -1.09 -7.89
CA ARG A 235 -15.97 -2.52 -8.10
C ARG A 235 -15.34 -2.74 -9.47
N ILE A 236 -14.42 -3.67 -9.54
CA ILE A 236 -13.68 -4.03 -10.77
C ILE A 236 -14.26 -5.33 -11.35
N THR A 237 -14.53 -6.30 -10.48
CA THR A 237 -15.02 -7.61 -10.89
C THR A 237 -16.43 -7.48 -11.46
N PRO A 238 -16.70 -8.16 -12.60
CA PRO A 238 -18.02 -8.15 -13.19
C PRO A 238 -19.03 -8.91 -12.32
N GLU A 239 -20.32 -8.63 -12.52
CA GLU A 239 -21.41 -9.37 -11.94
C GLU A 239 -21.69 -10.65 -12.73
N GLY A 240 -22.22 -11.65 -12.03
CA GLY A 240 -22.51 -12.95 -12.62
C GLY A 240 -21.35 -13.93 -12.51
N LYS A 241 -21.70 -15.21 -12.33
CA LYS A 241 -20.72 -16.28 -12.06
C LYS A 241 -19.79 -16.50 -13.25
N GLU A 242 -20.33 -16.62 -14.44
CA GLU A 242 -19.55 -16.88 -15.66
C GLU A 242 -18.60 -15.73 -16.00
N ALA A 243 -19.09 -14.49 -15.97
CA ALA A 243 -18.27 -13.31 -16.22
C ALA A 243 -17.14 -13.16 -15.18
N LEU A 244 -17.43 -13.47 -13.91
CA LEU A 244 -16.41 -13.45 -12.84
C LEU A 244 -15.36 -14.56 -13.04
N GLU A 245 -15.75 -15.76 -13.44
CA GLU A 245 -14.83 -16.85 -13.75
C GLU A 245 -13.93 -16.51 -14.94
N GLU A 246 -14.49 -15.94 -15.99
CA GLU A 246 -13.75 -15.48 -17.16
C GLU A 246 -12.77 -14.36 -16.78
N PHE A 247 -13.21 -13.35 -16.02
CA PHE A 247 -12.36 -12.30 -15.49
C PHE A 247 -11.16 -12.88 -14.73
N LYS A 248 -11.39 -13.78 -13.77
CA LYS A 248 -10.33 -14.43 -13.01
C LYS A 248 -9.37 -15.23 -13.91
N ARG A 249 -9.88 -15.93 -14.90
CA ARG A 249 -9.07 -16.69 -15.86
C ARG A 249 -8.15 -15.77 -16.67
N ARG A 250 -8.66 -14.63 -17.15
CA ARG A 250 -7.85 -13.61 -17.84
C ARG A 250 -6.74 -13.06 -16.94
N GLN A 251 -7.06 -12.73 -15.68
CA GLN A 251 -6.06 -12.23 -14.70
C GLN A 251 -4.92 -13.25 -14.50
N ILE A 252 -5.26 -14.53 -14.28
CA ILE A 252 -4.29 -15.63 -14.14
C ILE A 252 -3.44 -15.76 -15.40
N ALA A 253 -4.05 -15.72 -16.59
CA ALA A 253 -3.35 -15.85 -17.85
C ALA A 253 -2.33 -14.74 -18.08
N ILE A 254 -2.69 -13.49 -17.77
CA ILE A 254 -1.80 -12.33 -17.93
C ILE A 254 -0.58 -12.47 -17.01
N VAL A 255 -0.79 -12.78 -15.72
CA VAL A 255 0.32 -12.90 -14.76
C VAL A 255 1.19 -14.13 -15.06
N ALA A 256 0.59 -15.28 -15.42
CA ALA A 256 1.32 -16.49 -15.76
C ALA A 256 2.22 -16.28 -16.98
N LYS A 257 1.67 -15.71 -18.07
CA LYS A 257 2.44 -15.39 -19.30
C LYS A 257 3.61 -14.44 -19.01
N ALA A 258 3.40 -13.38 -18.24
CA ALA A 258 4.46 -12.45 -17.87
C ALA A 258 5.60 -13.13 -17.08
N ASN A 259 5.31 -14.25 -16.43
CA ASN A 259 6.29 -15.04 -15.68
C ASN A 259 6.77 -16.31 -16.43
N GLY A 260 6.52 -16.41 -17.74
CA GLY A 260 7.03 -17.49 -18.58
C GLY A 260 6.27 -18.82 -18.46
N LEU A 261 5.06 -18.81 -17.87
CA LEU A 261 4.25 -20.03 -17.73
C LEU A 261 3.22 -20.15 -18.84
N THR A 262 3.04 -21.37 -19.34
CA THR A 262 2.12 -21.69 -20.46
C THR A 262 0.89 -22.49 -20.02
N ASN A 263 0.96 -23.27 -18.94
CA ASN A 263 -0.10 -24.15 -18.46
C ASN A 263 -1.21 -23.39 -17.72
N ILE A 264 -1.86 -22.42 -18.39
CA ILE A 264 -2.82 -21.50 -17.79
C ILE A 264 -4.03 -22.24 -17.19
N GLN A 265 -4.54 -23.29 -17.86
CA GLN A 265 -5.69 -24.03 -17.39
C GLN A 265 -5.41 -24.78 -16.08
N GLU A 266 -4.27 -25.42 -15.98
CA GLU A 266 -3.85 -26.12 -14.76
C GLU A 266 -3.63 -25.12 -13.60
N LEU A 267 -2.97 -23.98 -13.87
CA LEU A 267 -2.79 -22.92 -12.90
C LEU A 267 -4.12 -22.33 -12.42
N TYR A 268 -5.08 -22.13 -13.32
CA TYR A 268 -6.40 -21.63 -12.94
C TYR A 268 -7.12 -22.61 -11.99
N VAL A 269 -7.09 -23.91 -12.28
CA VAL A 269 -7.68 -24.94 -11.42
C VAL A 269 -7.01 -24.96 -10.05
N LYS A 270 -5.67 -25.00 -10.00
CA LYS A 270 -4.89 -24.98 -8.74
C LYS A 270 -5.14 -23.75 -7.90
N THR A 271 -5.25 -22.59 -8.54
CA THR A 271 -5.37 -21.30 -7.84
C THR A 271 -6.82 -20.88 -7.58
N GLN A 272 -7.78 -21.53 -8.23
CA GLN A 272 -9.20 -21.14 -8.22
C GLN A 272 -9.40 -19.66 -8.60
N GLY A 273 -8.54 -19.15 -9.50
CA GLY A 273 -8.56 -17.78 -9.97
C GLY A 273 -8.04 -16.74 -8.97
N SER A 274 -7.38 -17.16 -7.88
CA SER A 274 -6.77 -16.26 -6.91
C SER A 274 -5.34 -15.90 -7.30
N LEU A 275 -5.04 -14.60 -7.47
CA LEU A 275 -3.69 -14.13 -7.73
C LEU A 275 -2.75 -14.33 -6.53
N THR A 276 -3.29 -14.34 -5.31
CA THR A 276 -2.51 -14.68 -4.11
C THR A 276 -2.01 -16.12 -4.16
N ARG A 277 -2.88 -17.07 -4.55
CA ARG A 277 -2.48 -18.46 -4.74
C ARG A 277 -1.53 -18.63 -5.93
N LEU A 278 -1.77 -17.89 -7.02
CA LEU A 278 -0.84 -17.90 -8.16
C LEU A 278 0.55 -17.44 -7.74
N TYR A 279 0.66 -16.41 -6.92
CA TYR A 279 1.94 -15.96 -6.39
C TYR A 279 2.68 -17.10 -5.66
N ILE A 280 1.99 -17.88 -4.84
CA ILE A 280 2.56 -19.03 -4.13
C ILE A 280 3.05 -20.11 -5.13
N GLU A 281 2.26 -20.44 -6.16
CA GLU A 281 2.65 -21.42 -7.18
C GLU A 281 3.87 -20.94 -8.00
N LEU A 282 3.91 -19.66 -8.38
CA LEU A 282 5.05 -19.05 -9.04
C LEU A 282 6.34 -19.14 -8.19
N GLN A 283 6.24 -18.90 -6.88
CA GLN A 283 7.37 -19.04 -5.97
C GLN A 283 7.87 -20.49 -5.88
N LYS A 284 6.96 -21.47 -5.84
CA LYS A 284 7.35 -22.89 -5.83
C LYS A 284 8.12 -23.27 -7.10
N ILE A 285 7.61 -22.89 -8.28
CA ILE A 285 8.23 -23.19 -9.56
C ILE A 285 9.63 -22.57 -9.65
N LYS A 286 9.77 -21.29 -9.26
CA LYS A 286 11.05 -20.58 -9.33
C LYS A 286 12.08 -21.04 -8.30
N ASN A 287 11.65 -21.69 -7.21
CA ASN A 287 12.57 -22.25 -6.20
C ASN A 287 13.02 -23.68 -6.52
N VAL A 288 12.40 -24.34 -7.49
CA VAL A 288 12.74 -25.70 -7.92
C VAL A 288 13.63 -25.70 -9.19
N ALA A 289 13.64 -24.59 -9.93
CA ALA A 289 14.50 -24.36 -11.08
C ALA A 289 15.81 -23.66 -10.69
#